data_ba56390ef7973d36173441a6f424541b
#
_entry.id   ba56390ef7973d36173441a6f424541b
#
_cell.length_a   1.000
_cell.length_b   1.000
_cell.length_c   1.000
_cell.angle_alpha   90.00
_cell.angle_beta   90.00
_cell.angle_gamma   90.00
#
_symmetry.space_group_name_H-M   'P 1'
#
loop_
_entity.id
_entity.type
_entity.pdbx_description
1 polymer ?
#
loop_
_entity_poly.entity_id
_entity_poly.type
_entity_poly.pdbx_seq_one_letter_code
_entity_poly.pdbx_strand_id
1 'polypeptide(L)'
;MRRLRDFSLCLYLLLLWPLVVNADDSWRQTQTEARGQTVWFNAWGGDPAVNRYLTWVSEEVKRHYAIDLRIVPIADAADAVKRIQTEAQAGRRRGGSVDLLWINGENFHTLKQANLLLTGWAESLPNWRYVDRQKPVQEDFSVATEGAESPWGSAQLTFIARCEQTPQPPTSPQALLAFARAHPGSVTYPRPPDFTGTALLEQLLIALTDQPAALRQPPQTATFAAVTAPLWRYLDTLHPALWRAGKDFPASPARMDAMLNQGTLRLSLTFNPLHARQKAASGELPADSYSFGFTGGTLGNVHFVTIPANARAVAAAKVVANFLLSPEAQLRKADAAVWGDPSVLDPQRLPDKQRQALAATLPQDLPPVLAEPHAAWVDALEQEWLRRYGTH
;
A
#
# COMPACT_ATOMS: atom_id res chain seq x y z
N MET A 1 55.95 32.52 -63.84
CA MET A 1 55.06 31.34 -64.01
C MET A 1 55.09 30.54 -62.76
N ARG A 2 54.11 30.70 -61.88
CA ARG A 2 53.88 29.87 -60.64
C ARG A 2 52.50 29.33 -60.71
N ARG A 3 52.36 28.00 -60.79
CA ARG A 3 51.08 27.28 -60.80
C ARG A 3 50.58 27.16 -59.35
N LEU A 4 49.37 27.71 -59.07
CA LEU A 4 48.59 27.44 -57.89
C LEU A 4 48.02 26.02 -58.00
N ARG A 5 48.17 25.23 -56.94
CA ARG A 5 47.49 23.95 -56.70
C ARG A 5 46.30 24.19 -55.81
N ASP A 6 45.11 23.98 -56.37
CA ASP A 6 43.88 23.96 -55.63
C ASP A 6 43.79 22.68 -54.76
N PHE A 7 43.73 22.89 -53.42
CA PHE A 7 43.42 21.83 -52.45
C PHE A 7 41.93 21.91 -52.20
N SER A 8 41.13 20.97 -52.73
CA SER A 8 39.73 20.81 -52.45
C SER A 8 39.56 20.04 -51.17
N LEU A 9 39.14 20.72 -50.08
CA LEU A 9 38.87 20.14 -48.79
C LEU A 9 37.44 19.61 -48.77
N CYS A 10 37.24 18.29 -49.00
CA CYS A 10 35.92 17.66 -48.81
C CYS A 10 35.61 17.56 -47.30
N LEU A 11 34.76 18.45 -46.82
CA LEU A 11 34.21 18.41 -45.48
C LEU A 11 33.09 17.35 -45.39
N TYR A 12 33.40 16.17 -44.83
CA TYR A 12 32.40 15.16 -44.51
C TYR A 12 31.61 15.63 -43.27
N LEU A 13 30.44 16.19 -43.45
CA LEU A 13 29.43 16.39 -42.40
C LEU A 13 28.85 15.02 -42.01
N LEU A 14 29.39 14.42 -40.97
CA LEU A 14 28.74 13.32 -40.25
C LEU A 14 27.46 13.87 -39.61
N LEU A 15 26.32 13.71 -40.25
CA LEU A 15 25.00 13.92 -39.65
C LEU A 15 24.82 12.85 -38.56
N LEU A 16 25.10 13.22 -37.30
CA LEU A 16 24.65 12.49 -36.12
C LEU A 16 23.11 12.63 -36.05
N TRP A 17 22.39 11.72 -36.66
CA TRP A 17 20.96 11.56 -36.41
C TRP A 17 20.81 11.03 -34.99
N PRO A 18 20.09 11.74 -34.10
CA PRO A 18 19.75 11.16 -32.81
C PRO A 18 18.91 9.92 -33.07
N LEU A 19 19.40 8.75 -32.68
CA LEU A 19 18.62 7.52 -32.62
C LEU A 19 17.50 7.77 -31.58
N VAL A 20 16.32 8.15 -32.08
CA VAL A 20 15.09 8.15 -31.27
C VAL A 20 14.76 6.68 -31.01
N VAL A 21 15.25 6.16 -29.88
CA VAL A 21 14.84 4.83 -29.39
C VAL A 21 13.36 4.94 -29.05
N ASN A 22 12.52 4.24 -29.82
CA ASN A 22 11.08 4.16 -29.53
C ASN A 22 10.89 3.53 -28.14
N ALA A 23 9.92 4.04 -27.35
CA ALA A 23 9.60 3.48 -26.04
C ALA A 23 9.28 1.97 -26.12
N ASP A 24 8.67 1.51 -27.22
CA ASP A 24 8.39 0.10 -27.47
C ASP A 24 9.68 -0.73 -27.66
N ASP A 25 10.69 -0.19 -28.30
CA ASP A 25 11.97 -0.89 -28.50
C ASP A 25 12.73 -1.00 -27.18
N SER A 26 12.71 0.04 -26.35
CA SER A 26 13.27 0.03 -25.00
C SER A 26 12.60 -1.00 -24.09
N TRP A 27 11.27 -1.15 -24.19
CA TRP A 27 10.56 -2.15 -23.39
C TRP A 27 10.83 -3.59 -23.86
N ARG A 28 10.88 -3.83 -25.16
CA ARG A 28 11.28 -5.14 -25.72
C ARG A 28 12.69 -5.55 -25.28
N GLN A 29 13.63 -4.61 -25.23
CA GLN A 29 14.95 -4.85 -24.69
C GLN A 29 14.89 -5.25 -23.21
N THR A 30 14.14 -4.51 -22.38
CA THR A 30 13.92 -4.85 -20.97
C THR A 30 13.36 -6.26 -20.79
N GLN A 31 12.37 -6.66 -21.61
CA GLN A 31 11.81 -8.01 -21.57
C GLN A 31 12.83 -9.08 -21.98
N THR A 32 13.69 -8.78 -22.95
CA THR A 32 14.73 -9.70 -23.41
C THR A 32 15.77 -9.92 -22.33
N GLU A 33 16.22 -8.86 -21.66
CA GLU A 33 17.16 -8.90 -20.55
C GLU A 33 16.57 -9.64 -19.33
N ALA A 34 15.26 -9.53 -19.11
CA ALA A 34 14.56 -10.14 -17.98
C ALA A 34 14.48 -11.68 -18.06
N ARG A 35 14.52 -12.25 -19.30
CA ARG A 35 14.34 -13.69 -19.50
C ARG A 35 15.40 -14.51 -18.77
N GLY A 36 14.95 -15.52 -18.03
CA GLY A 36 15.80 -16.42 -17.26
C GLY A 36 16.30 -15.84 -15.94
N GLN A 37 16.00 -14.58 -15.63
CA GLN A 37 16.35 -13.99 -14.34
C GLN A 37 15.44 -14.52 -13.23
N THR A 38 15.97 -14.49 -11.99
CA THR A 38 15.22 -14.74 -10.76
C THR A 38 14.97 -13.43 -10.05
N VAL A 39 13.72 -13.16 -9.69
CA VAL A 39 13.30 -11.99 -8.91
C VAL A 39 12.91 -12.42 -7.50
N TRP A 40 13.58 -11.87 -6.48
CA TRP A 40 13.22 -12.06 -5.07
C TRP A 40 12.27 -10.94 -4.65
N PHE A 41 10.99 -11.29 -4.58
CA PHE A 41 9.91 -10.37 -4.21
C PHE A 41 9.56 -10.55 -2.74
N ASN A 42 9.95 -9.59 -1.92
CA ASN A 42 9.57 -9.53 -0.51
C ASN A 42 8.17 -8.92 -0.41
N ALA A 43 7.21 -9.70 0.03
CA ALA A 43 5.81 -9.32 0.10
C ALA A 43 5.19 -9.77 1.42
N TRP A 44 4.24 -8.98 1.93
CA TRP A 44 3.50 -9.36 3.12
C TRP A 44 2.75 -10.68 2.91
N GLY A 45 2.95 -11.61 3.84
CA GLY A 45 2.46 -13.00 3.76
C GLY A 45 1.40 -13.36 4.80
N GLY A 46 0.79 -12.38 5.45
CA GLY A 46 -0.13 -12.59 6.58
C GLY A 46 -1.52 -13.13 6.23
N ASP A 47 -1.90 -13.19 4.94
CA ASP A 47 -3.20 -13.68 4.48
C ASP A 47 -3.06 -14.78 3.42
N PRO A 48 -3.73 -15.94 3.59
CA PRO A 48 -3.69 -17.03 2.61
C PRO A 48 -4.23 -16.65 1.22
N ALA A 49 -5.16 -15.69 1.11
CA ALA A 49 -5.67 -15.24 -0.17
C ALA A 49 -4.62 -14.45 -0.96
N VAL A 50 -3.89 -13.57 -0.27
CA VAL A 50 -2.73 -12.86 -0.83
C VAL A 50 -1.68 -13.85 -1.32
N ASN A 51 -1.34 -14.84 -0.50
CA ASN A 51 -0.33 -15.84 -0.83
C ASN A 51 -0.72 -16.67 -2.07
N ARG A 52 -2.00 -17.07 -2.19
CA ARG A 52 -2.51 -17.76 -3.38
C ARG A 52 -2.44 -16.89 -4.63
N TYR A 53 -2.80 -15.60 -4.51
CA TYR A 53 -2.69 -14.65 -5.62
C TYR A 53 -1.23 -14.50 -6.08
N LEU A 54 -0.29 -14.30 -5.17
CA LEU A 54 1.13 -14.16 -5.49
C LEU A 54 1.74 -15.45 -6.08
N THR A 55 1.27 -16.63 -5.65
CA THR A 55 1.63 -17.91 -6.29
C THR A 55 1.19 -17.93 -7.75
N TRP A 56 -0.06 -17.57 -8.03
CA TRP A 56 -0.56 -17.44 -9.38
C TRP A 56 0.25 -16.42 -10.21
N VAL A 57 0.57 -15.25 -9.64
CA VAL A 57 1.45 -14.27 -10.33
C VAL A 57 2.79 -14.90 -10.71
N SER A 58 3.39 -15.71 -9.83
CA SER A 58 4.67 -16.38 -10.11
C SER A 58 4.56 -17.35 -11.29
N GLU A 59 3.47 -18.12 -11.37
CA GLU A 59 3.18 -19.03 -12.48
C GLU A 59 2.99 -18.30 -13.80
N GLU A 60 2.20 -17.22 -13.82
CA GLU A 60 1.94 -16.41 -15.03
C GLU A 60 3.19 -15.72 -15.53
N VAL A 61 3.96 -15.11 -14.63
CA VAL A 61 5.22 -14.44 -14.99
C VAL A 61 6.23 -15.44 -15.54
N LYS A 62 6.28 -16.66 -14.99
CA LYS A 62 7.10 -17.75 -15.54
C LYS A 62 6.65 -18.14 -16.93
N ARG A 63 5.34 -18.30 -17.13
CA ARG A 63 4.75 -18.73 -18.40
C ARG A 63 4.94 -17.71 -19.51
N HIS A 64 4.72 -16.43 -19.22
CA HIS A 64 4.72 -15.36 -20.23
C HIS A 64 6.11 -14.80 -20.50
N TYR A 65 6.95 -14.71 -19.48
CA TYR A 65 8.22 -13.96 -19.55
C TYR A 65 9.45 -14.82 -19.27
N ALA A 66 9.28 -16.09 -18.90
CA ALA A 66 10.37 -16.98 -18.46
C ALA A 66 11.19 -16.41 -17.29
N ILE A 67 10.55 -15.63 -16.39
CA ILE A 67 11.14 -15.12 -15.16
C ILE A 67 10.80 -16.07 -14.02
N ASP A 68 11.78 -16.35 -13.15
CA ASP A 68 11.58 -17.14 -11.94
C ASP A 68 11.28 -16.20 -10.77
N LEU A 69 9.98 -15.93 -10.52
CA LEU A 69 9.54 -15.07 -9.41
C LEU A 69 9.50 -15.87 -8.12
N ARG A 70 10.32 -15.48 -7.15
CA ARG A 70 10.42 -16.07 -5.81
C ARG A 70 9.78 -15.14 -4.78
N ILE A 71 8.65 -15.53 -4.24
CA ILE A 71 7.98 -14.80 -3.17
C ILE A 71 8.71 -15.10 -1.86
N VAL A 72 9.11 -14.05 -1.16
CA VAL A 72 9.68 -14.08 0.19
C VAL A 72 8.64 -13.49 1.13
N PRO A 73 7.87 -14.31 1.85
CA PRO A 73 6.88 -13.80 2.79
C PRO A 73 7.58 -13.05 3.94
N ILE A 74 7.13 -11.85 4.22
CA ILE A 74 7.57 -11.04 5.36
C ILE A 74 6.36 -10.70 6.23
N ALA A 75 6.59 -10.56 7.53
CA ALA A 75 5.55 -10.13 8.46
C ALA A 75 5.33 -8.61 8.37
N ASP A 76 6.43 -7.87 8.14
CA ASP A 76 6.44 -6.42 8.01
C ASP A 76 7.49 -5.99 6.97
N ALA A 77 7.20 -4.92 6.22
CA ALA A 77 8.13 -4.35 5.25
C ALA A 77 9.41 -3.82 5.90
N ALA A 78 9.36 -3.38 7.16
CA ALA A 78 10.50 -2.91 7.94
C ALA A 78 11.65 -3.95 8.00
N ASP A 79 11.35 -5.25 7.98
CA ASP A 79 12.37 -6.31 7.95
C ASP A 79 13.21 -6.27 6.67
N ALA A 80 12.56 -6.05 5.52
CA ALA A 80 13.25 -5.90 4.24
C ALA A 80 13.98 -4.56 4.15
N VAL A 81 13.38 -3.48 4.66
CA VAL A 81 14.02 -2.15 4.74
C VAL A 81 15.32 -2.22 5.51
N LYS A 82 15.31 -2.82 6.71
CA LYS A 82 16.51 -3.01 7.53
C LYS A 82 17.59 -3.82 6.81
N ARG A 83 17.20 -4.84 6.05
CA ARG A 83 18.11 -5.65 5.26
C ARG A 83 18.79 -4.83 4.15
N ILE A 84 18.00 -4.04 3.39
CA ILE A 84 18.50 -3.16 2.34
C ILE A 84 19.48 -2.12 2.92
N GLN A 85 19.12 -1.50 4.06
CA GLN A 85 20.00 -0.56 4.76
C GLN A 85 21.32 -1.21 5.22
N THR A 86 21.25 -2.42 5.78
CA THR A 86 22.43 -3.18 6.22
C THR A 86 23.35 -3.50 5.04
N GLU A 87 22.79 -3.92 3.90
CA GLU A 87 23.55 -4.16 2.67
C GLU A 87 24.24 -2.89 2.16
N ALA A 88 23.53 -1.75 2.19
CA ALA A 88 24.09 -0.46 1.81
C ALA A 88 25.23 -0.02 2.73
N GLN A 89 25.08 -0.18 4.04
CA GLN A 89 26.13 0.09 5.05
C GLN A 89 27.35 -0.80 4.85
N ALA A 90 27.14 -2.05 4.43
CA ALA A 90 28.22 -2.97 4.06
C ALA A 90 28.87 -2.67 2.68
N GLY A 91 28.47 -1.57 2.03
CA GLY A 91 28.99 -1.17 0.72
C GLY A 91 28.47 -1.98 -0.47
N ARG A 92 27.41 -2.79 -0.29
CA ARG A 92 26.83 -3.60 -1.36
C ARG A 92 25.98 -2.72 -2.29
N ARG A 93 26.62 -2.19 -3.33
CA ARG A 93 26.01 -1.31 -4.34
C ARG A 93 25.26 -2.06 -5.45
N ARG A 94 25.44 -3.37 -5.59
CA ARG A 94 24.84 -4.25 -6.60
C ARG A 94 24.64 -5.65 -6.03
N GLY A 95 23.69 -6.40 -6.63
CA GLY A 95 23.47 -7.79 -6.24
C GLY A 95 22.87 -7.94 -4.84
N GLY A 96 22.01 -7.01 -4.45
CA GLY A 96 21.25 -7.05 -3.21
C GLY A 96 20.39 -8.31 -3.09
N SER A 97 19.87 -8.60 -1.91
CA SER A 97 19.05 -9.77 -1.65
C SER A 97 17.56 -9.53 -1.94
N VAL A 98 17.16 -8.28 -2.20
CA VAL A 98 15.79 -7.87 -2.53
C VAL A 98 15.78 -7.29 -3.93
N ASP A 99 14.94 -7.83 -4.82
CA ASP A 99 14.77 -7.31 -6.18
C ASP A 99 13.49 -6.52 -6.34
N LEU A 100 12.44 -6.92 -5.62
CA LEU A 100 11.16 -6.23 -5.58
C LEU A 100 10.63 -6.27 -4.13
N LEU A 101 10.04 -5.18 -3.67
CA LEU A 101 9.49 -5.06 -2.32
C LEU A 101 8.09 -4.45 -2.38
N TRP A 102 7.12 -5.11 -1.77
CA TRP A 102 5.84 -4.49 -1.44
C TRP A 102 6.04 -3.54 -0.27
N ILE A 103 5.73 -2.27 -0.46
CA ILE A 103 6.07 -1.19 0.46
C ILE A 103 4.99 -0.10 0.42
N ASN A 104 4.92 0.67 1.48
CA ASN A 104 4.21 1.94 1.56
C ASN A 104 4.63 2.72 2.83
N GLY A 105 4.21 3.98 2.91
CA GLY A 105 4.28 4.82 4.10
C GLY A 105 5.70 5.12 4.57
N GLU A 106 5.91 4.96 5.88
CA GLU A 106 7.17 5.24 6.55
C GLU A 106 8.33 4.40 6.03
N ASN A 107 8.04 3.18 5.57
CA ASN A 107 9.03 2.28 4.99
C ASN A 107 9.59 2.81 3.67
N PHE A 108 8.70 3.31 2.79
CA PHE A 108 9.10 4.01 1.56
C PHE A 108 9.90 5.28 1.87
N HIS A 109 9.37 6.12 2.75
CA HIS A 109 10.03 7.36 3.17
C HIS A 109 11.44 7.10 3.69
N THR A 110 11.63 6.08 4.52
CA THR A 110 12.94 5.67 5.06
C THR A 110 13.95 5.31 3.97
N LEU A 111 13.56 4.46 3.01
CA LEU A 111 14.45 4.08 1.91
C LEU A 111 14.72 5.24 0.94
N LYS A 112 13.71 6.07 0.69
CA LYS A 112 13.84 7.26 -0.17
C LYS A 112 14.82 8.27 0.42
N GLN A 113 14.70 8.62 1.70
CA GLN A 113 15.62 9.53 2.38
C GLN A 113 17.06 9.02 2.35
N ALA A 114 17.26 7.70 2.43
CA ALA A 114 18.56 7.09 2.36
C ALA A 114 19.11 6.94 0.92
N ASN A 115 18.36 7.36 -0.12
CA ASN A 115 18.68 7.17 -1.54
C ASN A 115 18.95 5.69 -1.90
N LEU A 116 18.13 4.78 -1.36
CA LEU A 116 18.29 3.33 -1.55
C LEU A 116 17.28 2.74 -2.54
N LEU A 117 16.55 3.57 -3.28
CA LEU A 117 15.56 3.17 -4.28
C LEU A 117 16.00 3.53 -5.70
N LEU A 118 15.61 2.71 -6.66
CA LEU A 118 15.66 3.06 -8.07
C LEU A 118 14.53 4.04 -8.36
N THR A 119 14.82 5.19 -8.97
CA THR A 119 13.85 6.25 -9.27
C THR A 119 13.51 6.32 -10.76
N GLY A 120 12.40 6.99 -11.13
CA GLY A 120 12.06 7.34 -12.50
C GLY A 120 11.71 6.15 -13.40
N TRP A 121 11.38 4.97 -12.86
CA TRP A 121 11.09 3.77 -13.65
C TRP A 121 9.60 3.43 -13.74
N ALA A 122 8.84 3.71 -12.68
CA ALA A 122 7.47 3.18 -12.55
C ALA A 122 6.53 3.72 -13.63
N GLU A 123 6.61 5.03 -13.91
CA GLU A 123 5.74 5.68 -14.91
C GLU A 123 6.10 5.31 -16.35
N SER A 124 7.29 4.72 -16.58
CA SER A 124 7.72 4.20 -17.88
C SER A 124 7.16 2.81 -18.21
N LEU A 125 6.50 2.15 -17.27
CA LEU A 125 5.89 0.85 -17.48
C LEU A 125 4.73 0.93 -18.49
N PRO A 126 4.64 0.04 -19.50
CA PRO A 126 3.58 0.09 -20.51
C PRO A 126 2.16 0.09 -19.93
N ASN A 127 1.92 -0.64 -18.83
CA ASN A 127 0.60 -0.71 -18.19
C ASN A 127 0.29 0.50 -17.29
N TRP A 128 1.24 1.39 -17.06
CA TRP A 128 0.99 2.67 -16.38
C TRP A 128 -0.12 3.49 -17.07
N ARG A 129 -0.28 3.34 -18.37
CA ARG A 129 -1.35 3.99 -19.17
C ARG A 129 -2.76 3.71 -18.65
N TYR A 130 -2.96 2.61 -17.92
CA TYR A 130 -4.25 2.22 -17.35
C TYR A 130 -4.47 2.73 -15.93
N VAL A 131 -3.44 3.24 -15.27
CA VAL A 131 -3.49 3.68 -13.87
C VAL A 131 -4.45 4.87 -13.71
N ASP A 132 -5.28 4.81 -12.67
CA ASP A 132 -6.19 5.87 -12.27
C ASP A 132 -5.41 6.99 -11.58
N ARG A 133 -5.21 8.10 -12.29
CA ARG A 133 -4.47 9.26 -11.81
C ARG A 133 -5.27 10.13 -10.82
N GLN A 134 -6.52 9.80 -10.55
CA GLN A 134 -7.30 10.47 -9.50
C GLN A 134 -6.99 9.89 -8.12
N LYS A 135 -6.42 8.69 -8.07
CA LYS A 135 -5.87 8.09 -6.85
C LYS A 135 -4.48 8.67 -6.54
N PRO A 136 -4.01 8.63 -5.29
CA PRO A 136 -2.70 9.14 -4.89
C PRO A 136 -1.56 8.21 -5.35
N VAL A 137 -1.47 7.93 -6.67
CA VAL A 137 -0.51 6.99 -7.27
C VAL A 137 0.88 7.58 -7.51
N GLN A 138 1.06 8.87 -7.24
CA GLN A 138 2.32 9.61 -7.32
C GLN A 138 2.75 10.19 -5.96
N GLU A 139 2.01 9.86 -4.91
CA GLU A 139 2.32 10.18 -3.52
C GLU A 139 2.07 8.92 -2.66
N ASP A 140 2.98 8.65 -1.73
CA ASP A 140 2.81 7.63 -0.70
C ASP A 140 2.92 8.31 0.67
N PHE A 141 1.84 8.29 1.46
CA PHE A 141 1.71 9.02 2.73
C PHE A 141 2.19 10.47 2.60
N SER A 142 1.64 11.19 1.62
CA SER A 142 1.98 12.59 1.30
C SER A 142 3.47 12.82 0.92
N VAL A 143 4.20 11.78 0.59
CA VAL A 143 5.58 11.84 0.08
C VAL A 143 5.58 11.53 -1.41
N ALA A 144 6.11 12.43 -2.24
CA ALA A 144 6.17 12.23 -3.70
C ALA A 144 6.96 10.95 -4.05
N THR A 145 6.43 10.11 -4.94
CA THR A 145 7.09 8.84 -5.33
C THR A 145 8.30 9.04 -6.23
N GLU A 146 8.30 10.11 -7.04
CA GLU A 146 9.36 10.39 -8.03
C GLU A 146 9.64 9.20 -8.96
N GLY A 147 8.60 8.41 -9.24
CA GLY A 147 8.70 7.20 -10.05
C GLY A 147 9.56 6.08 -9.44
N ALA A 148 9.78 6.08 -8.13
CA ALA A 148 10.53 5.06 -7.42
C ALA A 148 9.69 3.83 -7.09
N GLU A 149 8.37 3.94 -7.20
CA GLU A 149 7.45 2.84 -6.90
C GLU A 149 6.26 2.82 -7.85
N SER A 150 5.77 1.61 -8.11
CA SER A 150 4.62 1.36 -8.98
C SER A 150 3.41 0.96 -8.14
N PRO A 151 2.26 1.64 -8.28
CA PRO A 151 1.04 1.23 -7.60
C PRO A 151 0.57 -0.13 -8.12
N TRP A 152 -0.02 -0.96 -7.28
CA TRP A 152 -0.56 -2.24 -7.73
C TRP A 152 -1.85 -2.67 -7.02
N GLY A 153 -2.28 -1.92 -6.00
CA GLY A 153 -3.53 -2.12 -5.31
C GLY A 153 -3.93 -0.88 -4.54
N SER A 154 -5.16 -0.86 -4.08
CA SER A 154 -5.66 0.19 -3.18
C SER A 154 -6.39 -0.42 -2.00
N ALA A 155 -6.35 0.28 -0.88
CA ALA A 155 -6.95 -0.13 0.36
C ALA A 155 -7.73 1.02 0.97
N GLN A 156 -8.67 0.69 1.85
CA GLN A 156 -9.43 1.67 2.61
C GLN A 156 -9.75 1.10 3.98
N LEU A 157 -9.46 1.87 5.02
CA LEU A 157 -9.80 1.49 6.39
C LEU A 157 -11.32 1.35 6.52
N THR A 158 -11.75 0.17 6.93
CA THR A 158 -13.15 -0.13 7.19
C THR A 158 -13.30 -0.87 8.51
N PHE A 159 -14.44 -0.66 9.15
CA PHE A 159 -14.88 -1.47 10.26
C PHE A 159 -15.68 -2.66 9.74
N ILE A 160 -15.68 -3.74 10.51
CA ILE A 160 -16.52 -4.91 10.28
C ILE A 160 -17.45 -5.06 11.48
N ALA A 161 -18.72 -5.35 11.20
CA ALA A 161 -19.72 -5.67 12.21
C ALA A 161 -20.64 -6.79 11.74
N ARG A 162 -21.48 -7.29 12.63
CA ARG A 162 -22.56 -8.25 12.34
C ARG A 162 -23.91 -7.55 12.38
N CYS A 163 -24.74 -7.75 11.34
CA CYS A 163 -26.08 -7.15 11.29
C CYS A 163 -26.94 -7.51 12.51
N GLU A 164 -26.86 -8.76 12.97
CA GLU A 164 -27.61 -9.23 14.12
C GLU A 164 -27.25 -8.50 15.42
N GLN A 165 -25.95 -8.19 15.62
CA GLN A 165 -25.46 -7.59 16.87
C GLN A 165 -25.29 -6.07 16.78
N THR A 166 -25.15 -5.53 15.58
CA THR A 166 -24.87 -4.12 15.33
C THR A 166 -25.62 -3.65 14.08
N PRO A 167 -26.98 -3.60 14.15
CA PRO A 167 -27.80 -3.19 12.99
C PRO A 167 -27.62 -1.70 12.64
N GLN A 168 -27.10 -0.89 13.55
CA GLN A 168 -26.79 0.52 13.36
C GLN A 168 -25.32 0.77 13.75
N PRO A 169 -24.41 0.79 12.77
CA PRO A 169 -23.00 0.93 13.04
C PRO A 169 -22.63 2.37 13.45
N PRO A 170 -21.58 2.55 14.26
CA PRO A 170 -21.09 3.87 14.62
C PRO A 170 -20.31 4.51 13.47
N THR A 171 -20.88 5.51 12.81
CA THR A 171 -20.32 6.13 11.59
C THR A 171 -19.59 7.45 11.83
N SER A 172 -19.13 7.71 13.06
CA SER A 172 -18.29 8.85 13.41
C SER A 172 -17.49 8.54 14.69
N PRO A 173 -16.41 9.28 15.01
CA PRO A 173 -15.70 9.13 16.29
C PRO A 173 -16.62 9.28 17.50
N GLN A 174 -17.54 10.24 17.48
CA GLN A 174 -18.49 10.48 18.58
C GLN A 174 -19.47 9.29 18.73
N ALA A 175 -19.97 8.75 17.60
CA ALA A 175 -20.83 7.58 17.62
C ALA A 175 -20.07 6.33 18.08
N LEU A 176 -18.78 6.17 17.70
CA LEU A 176 -17.92 5.07 18.16
C LEU A 176 -17.72 5.12 19.69
N LEU A 177 -17.46 6.30 20.25
CA LEU A 177 -17.36 6.48 21.68
C LEU A 177 -18.66 6.14 22.41
N ALA A 178 -19.79 6.63 21.88
CA ALA A 178 -21.10 6.33 22.44
C ALA A 178 -21.41 4.82 22.38
N PHE A 179 -21.10 4.18 21.26
CA PHE A 179 -21.26 2.74 21.07
C PHE A 179 -20.40 1.92 22.05
N ALA A 180 -19.12 2.27 22.21
CA ALA A 180 -18.22 1.60 23.15
C ALA A 180 -18.71 1.72 24.60
N ARG A 181 -19.25 2.88 24.98
CA ARG A 181 -19.86 3.09 26.31
C ARG A 181 -21.15 2.31 26.52
N ALA A 182 -21.96 2.18 25.46
CA ALA A 182 -23.19 1.38 25.53
C ALA A 182 -22.91 -0.13 25.56
N HIS A 183 -21.76 -0.55 25.05
CA HIS A 183 -21.34 -1.95 24.97
C HIS A 183 -19.92 -2.13 25.51
N PRO A 184 -19.68 -1.91 26.83
CA PRO A 184 -18.34 -1.94 27.39
C PRO A 184 -17.61 -3.27 27.13
N GLY A 185 -16.36 -3.20 26.75
CA GLY A 185 -15.54 -4.37 26.49
C GLY A 185 -15.72 -5.03 25.11
N SER A 186 -16.64 -4.51 24.27
CA SER A 186 -16.94 -5.12 22.96
C SER A 186 -16.27 -4.43 21.76
N VAL A 187 -15.48 -3.40 22.01
CA VAL A 187 -14.71 -2.64 21.02
C VAL A 187 -13.25 -2.64 21.40
N THR A 188 -12.37 -2.69 20.45
CA THR A 188 -10.92 -2.51 20.60
C THR A 188 -10.28 -2.21 19.25
N TYR A 189 -8.96 -2.12 19.21
CA TYR A 189 -8.16 -2.00 17.99
C TYR A 189 -6.81 -2.71 18.20
N PRO A 190 -6.08 -3.04 17.11
CA PRO A 190 -4.77 -3.67 17.23
C PRO A 190 -3.77 -2.73 17.91
N ARG A 191 -2.85 -3.32 18.67
CA ARG A 191 -1.84 -2.54 19.39
C ARG A 191 -0.83 -1.94 18.39
N PRO A 192 -0.59 -0.59 18.39
CA PRO A 192 0.54 -0.01 17.68
C PRO A 192 1.88 -0.65 18.14
N PRO A 193 2.83 -0.89 17.25
CA PRO A 193 2.92 -0.43 15.87
C PRO A 193 2.26 -1.34 14.81
N ASP A 194 1.22 -2.11 15.13
CA ASP A 194 0.44 -2.78 14.06
C ASP A 194 -0.10 -1.72 13.09
N PHE A 195 0.10 -1.95 11.80
CA PHE A 195 -0.29 -1.02 10.73
C PHE A 195 -1.75 -0.57 10.83
N THR A 196 -2.69 -1.49 11.08
CA THR A 196 -4.12 -1.16 11.20
C THR A 196 -4.44 -0.40 12.48
N GLY A 197 -3.72 -0.73 13.56
CA GLY A 197 -3.84 0.00 14.83
C GLY A 197 -3.38 1.44 14.70
N THR A 198 -2.21 1.67 14.10
CA THR A 198 -1.69 3.01 13.84
C THR A 198 -2.60 3.78 12.87
N ALA A 199 -3.10 3.15 11.82
CA ALA A 199 -4.03 3.77 10.89
C ALA A 199 -5.36 4.20 11.56
N LEU A 200 -5.84 3.49 12.58
CA LEU A 200 -6.98 3.99 13.36
C LEU A 200 -6.62 5.27 14.12
N LEU A 201 -5.39 5.39 14.65
CA LEU A 201 -4.94 6.64 15.29
C LEU A 201 -4.92 7.80 14.28
N GLU A 202 -4.41 7.57 13.08
CA GLU A 202 -4.41 8.56 12.00
C GLU A 202 -5.84 8.93 11.57
N GLN A 203 -6.72 7.94 11.40
CA GLN A 203 -8.14 8.16 11.09
C GLN A 203 -8.82 9.05 12.14
N LEU A 204 -8.60 8.77 13.40
CA LEU A 204 -9.16 9.56 14.50
C LEU A 204 -8.52 10.94 14.56
N LEU A 205 -7.21 11.06 14.33
CA LEU A 205 -6.51 12.34 14.27
C LEU A 205 -7.08 13.24 13.17
N ILE A 206 -7.24 12.72 11.94
CA ILE A 206 -7.84 13.45 10.82
C ILE A 206 -9.24 13.96 11.17
N ALA A 207 -10.04 13.10 11.81
CA ALA A 207 -11.42 13.44 12.14
C ALA A 207 -11.59 14.40 13.33
N LEU A 208 -10.58 14.51 14.20
CA LEU A 208 -10.67 15.24 15.47
C LEU A 208 -9.81 16.50 15.53
N THR A 209 -8.77 16.62 14.71
CA THR A 209 -7.87 17.79 14.74
C THR A 209 -8.53 19.03 14.16
N ASP A 210 -8.28 20.18 14.76
CA ASP A 210 -8.65 21.48 14.23
C ASP A 210 -7.63 22.01 13.19
N GLN A 211 -6.55 21.24 12.93
CA GLN A 211 -5.44 21.66 12.08
C GLN A 211 -5.12 20.61 10.98
N PRO A 212 -6.07 20.24 10.10
CA PRO A 212 -5.87 19.16 9.12
C PRO A 212 -4.74 19.46 8.13
N ALA A 213 -4.46 20.72 7.82
CA ALA A 213 -3.36 21.10 6.91
C ALA A 213 -1.97 20.73 7.48
N ALA A 214 -1.81 20.69 8.81
CA ALA A 214 -0.56 20.30 9.45
C ALA A 214 -0.21 18.82 9.18
N LEU A 215 -1.20 17.99 8.93
CA LEU A 215 -1.00 16.56 8.68
C LEU A 215 -0.34 16.25 7.33
N ARG A 216 -0.34 17.21 6.40
CA ARG A 216 0.29 17.05 5.07
C ARG A 216 1.80 17.31 5.08
N GLN A 217 2.35 17.70 6.22
CA GLN A 217 3.76 18.00 6.43
C GLN A 217 4.29 17.17 7.59
N PRO A 218 5.61 16.93 7.69
CA PRO A 218 6.19 16.28 8.86
C PRO A 218 5.76 16.96 10.16
N PRO A 219 5.52 16.21 11.24
CA PRO A 219 5.13 16.77 12.52
C PRO A 219 6.21 17.72 13.05
N GLN A 220 5.79 18.91 13.47
CA GLN A 220 6.68 19.90 14.06
C GLN A 220 6.66 19.79 15.58
N THR A 221 7.80 19.65 16.23
CA THR A 221 7.92 19.52 17.70
C THR A 221 7.11 20.62 18.45
N ALA A 222 7.15 21.85 17.95
CA ALA A 222 6.45 22.98 18.57
C ALA A 222 4.91 22.89 18.51
N THR A 223 4.34 22.19 17.51
CA THR A 223 2.89 22.13 17.29
C THR A 223 2.31 20.75 17.51
N PHE A 224 3.12 19.71 17.59
CA PHE A 224 2.70 18.30 17.72
C PHE A 224 1.67 18.12 18.85
N ALA A 225 1.98 18.65 20.04
CA ALA A 225 1.08 18.52 21.19
C ALA A 225 -0.29 19.16 20.94
N ALA A 226 -0.34 20.33 20.28
CA ALA A 226 -1.60 21.01 19.97
C ALA A 226 -2.40 20.26 18.90
N VAL A 227 -1.75 19.80 17.82
CA VAL A 227 -2.38 19.06 16.73
C VAL A 227 -2.97 17.74 17.22
N THR A 228 -2.27 17.03 18.10
CA THR A 228 -2.67 15.70 18.58
C THR A 228 -3.51 15.71 19.87
N ALA A 229 -3.60 16.83 20.57
CA ALA A 229 -4.36 16.91 21.82
C ALA A 229 -5.82 16.41 21.73
N PRO A 230 -6.58 16.70 20.65
CA PRO A 230 -7.94 16.17 20.50
C PRO A 230 -7.98 14.63 20.43
N LEU A 231 -7.01 14.02 19.74
CA LEU A 231 -6.88 12.56 19.65
C LEU A 231 -6.65 11.94 21.02
N TRP A 232 -5.67 12.47 21.78
CA TRP A 232 -5.33 11.88 23.08
C TRP A 232 -6.47 12.02 24.08
N ARG A 233 -7.13 13.18 24.14
CA ARG A 233 -8.34 13.35 24.99
C ARG A 233 -9.46 12.37 24.61
N TYR A 234 -9.62 12.10 23.32
CA TYR A 234 -10.60 11.13 22.84
C TYR A 234 -10.22 9.72 23.29
N LEU A 235 -8.97 9.30 23.12
CA LEU A 235 -8.48 7.97 23.54
C LEU A 235 -8.54 7.79 25.05
N ASP A 236 -8.16 8.79 25.84
CA ASP A 236 -8.27 8.76 27.32
C ASP A 236 -9.74 8.51 27.76
N THR A 237 -10.69 9.00 26.95
CA THR A 237 -12.12 8.80 27.21
C THR A 237 -12.65 7.45 26.67
N LEU A 238 -12.09 6.96 25.57
CA LEU A 238 -12.50 5.73 24.91
C LEU A 238 -11.96 4.49 25.62
N HIS A 239 -10.67 4.48 26.00
CA HIS A 239 -9.96 3.31 26.54
C HIS A 239 -10.68 2.63 27.69
N PRO A 240 -11.25 3.35 28.72
CA PRO A 240 -11.97 2.69 29.78
C PRO A 240 -13.19 1.86 29.34
N ALA A 241 -13.75 2.13 28.17
CA ALA A 241 -14.87 1.40 27.59
C ALA A 241 -14.45 0.25 26.65
N LEU A 242 -13.17 0.17 26.29
CA LEU A 242 -12.65 -0.86 25.39
C LEU A 242 -12.54 -2.24 26.06
N TRP A 243 -12.29 -3.25 25.27
CA TRP A 243 -11.94 -4.58 25.72
C TRP A 243 -10.83 -4.51 26.78
N ARG A 244 -11.01 -5.25 27.88
CA ARG A 244 -10.12 -5.20 29.05
C ARG A 244 -9.84 -3.80 29.57
N ALA A 245 -10.81 -2.88 29.41
CA ALA A 245 -10.70 -1.48 29.81
C ALA A 245 -9.48 -0.76 29.21
N GLY A 246 -9.10 -1.12 27.96
CA GLY A 246 -7.97 -0.52 27.25
C GLY A 246 -6.59 -0.78 27.89
N LYS A 247 -6.48 -1.82 28.72
CA LYS A 247 -5.20 -2.25 29.32
C LYS A 247 -4.49 -3.32 28.51
N ASP A 248 -5.19 -3.91 27.55
CA ASP A 248 -4.68 -4.91 26.64
C ASP A 248 -5.30 -4.72 25.27
N PHE A 249 -4.55 -5.07 24.22
CA PHE A 249 -4.92 -4.85 22.82
C PHE A 249 -4.59 -6.08 21.98
N PRO A 250 -5.43 -6.46 20.99
CA PRO A 250 -5.11 -7.54 20.08
C PRO A 250 -3.81 -7.25 19.30
N ALA A 251 -3.07 -8.30 18.97
CA ALA A 251 -1.81 -8.16 18.23
C ALA A 251 -2.01 -7.88 16.73
N SER A 252 -3.21 -8.13 16.18
CA SER A 252 -3.46 -8.01 14.75
C SER A 252 -4.96 -7.95 14.41
N PRO A 253 -5.35 -7.48 13.20
CA PRO A 253 -6.72 -7.58 12.68
C PRO A 253 -7.25 -9.01 12.64
N ALA A 254 -6.43 -9.99 12.26
CA ALA A 254 -6.84 -11.40 12.24
C ALA A 254 -7.27 -11.91 13.64
N ARG A 255 -6.61 -11.42 14.69
CA ARG A 255 -7.03 -11.70 16.06
C ARG A 255 -8.39 -11.06 16.39
N MET A 256 -8.63 -9.85 15.90
CA MET A 256 -9.91 -9.17 16.07
C MET A 256 -11.05 -9.90 15.34
N ASP A 257 -10.80 -10.39 14.13
CA ASP A 257 -11.78 -11.20 13.38
C ASP A 257 -12.17 -12.46 14.14
N ALA A 258 -11.19 -13.16 14.70
CA ALA A 258 -11.46 -14.33 15.55
C ALA A 258 -12.30 -13.95 16.79
N MET A 259 -12.05 -12.79 17.41
CA MET A 259 -12.81 -12.30 18.57
C MET A 259 -14.21 -11.85 18.16
N LEU A 260 -14.40 -11.27 16.97
CA LEU A 260 -15.72 -10.95 16.39
C LEU A 260 -16.52 -12.22 16.11
N ASN A 261 -15.90 -13.23 15.50
CA ASN A 261 -16.52 -14.52 15.23
C ASN A 261 -16.96 -15.24 16.52
N GLN A 262 -16.19 -15.12 17.60
CA GLN A 262 -16.51 -15.68 18.92
C GLN A 262 -17.54 -14.86 19.72
N GLY A 263 -17.96 -13.69 19.19
CA GLY A 263 -18.87 -12.78 19.89
C GLY A 263 -18.27 -11.99 21.04
N THR A 264 -16.93 -12.02 21.22
CA THR A 264 -16.21 -11.22 22.21
C THR A 264 -16.22 -9.74 21.82
N LEU A 265 -16.01 -9.46 20.52
CA LEU A 265 -16.09 -8.11 19.95
C LEU A 265 -17.36 -7.95 19.10
N ARG A 266 -17.85 -6.73 19.02
CA ARG A 266 -18.90 -6.30 18.09
C ARG A 266 -18.35 -5.63 16.83
N LEU A 267 -17.10 -5.15 16.87
CA LEU A 267 -16.42 -4.49 15.77
C LEU A 267 -15.05 -5.12 15.56
N SER A 268 -14.65 -5.26 14.29
CA SER A 268 -13.31 -5.52 13.84
C SER A 268 -12.86 -4.42 12.87
N LEU A 269 -11.60 -4.43 12.43
CA LEU A 269 -10.97 -3.46 11.54
C LEU A 269 -10.22 -4.17 10.42
N THR A 270 -10.23 -3.57 9.23
CA THR A 270 -9.48 -4.05 8.08
C THR A 270 -9.14 -2.89 7.14
N PHE A 271 -8.15 -3.09 6.27
CA PHE A 271 -7.89 -2.21 5.12
C PHE A 271 -8.47 -2.73 3.80
N ASN A 272 -9.14 -3.88 3.81
CA ASN A 272 -9.80 -4.40 2.62
C ASN A 272 -11.33 -4.25 2.77
N PRO A 273 -11.97 -3.34 2.01
CA PRO A 273 -13.43 -3.14 2.07
C PRO A 273 -14.26 -4.38 1.77
N LEU A 274 -13.72 -5.34 1.03
CA LEU A 274 -14.40 -6.60 0.68
C LEU A 274 -14.12 -7.73 1.69
N HIS A 275 -13.29 -7.51 2.70
CA HIS A 275 -12.84 -8.53 3.65
C HIS A 275 -14.01 -9.21 4.40
N ALA A 276 -14.96 -8.43 4.92
CA ALA A 276 -16.12 -8.98 5.62
C ALA A 276 -16.90 -9.95 4.71
N ARG A 277 -17.17 -9.56 3.46
CA ARG A 277 -17.87 -10.40 2.48
C ARG A 277 -17.07 -11.64 2.12
N GLN A 278 -15.76 -11.51 1.92
CA GLN A 278 -14.88 -12.61 1.61
C GLN A 278 -14.80 -13.63 2.74
N LYS A 279 -14.60 -13.17 3.97
CA LYS A 279 -14.51 -14.03 5.16
C LYS A 279 -15.86 -14.65 5.53
N ALA A 280 -16.97 -13.98 5.29
CA ALA A 280 -18.30 -14.57 5.41
C ALA A 280 -18.51 -15.68 4.38
N ALA A 281 -18.11 -15.48 3.13
CA ALA A 281 -18.22 -16.49 2.08
C ALA A 281 -17.36 -17.75 2.34
N SER A 282 -16.19 -17.59 2.98
CA SER A 282 -15.31 -18.70 3.37
C SER A 282 -15.71 -19.36 4.72
N GLY A 283 -16.67 -18.79 5.45
CA GLY A 283 -17.11 -19.28 6.76
C GLY A 283 -16.17 -18.91 7.91
N GLU A 284 -15.20 -18.04 7.68
CA GLU A 284 -14.27 -17.53 8.71
C GLU A 284 -14.91 -16.44 9.56
N LEU A 285 -15.89 -15.70 9.02
CA LEU A 285 -16.76 -14.79 9.74
C LEU A 285 -18.24 -15.22 9.58
N PRO A 286 -19.13 -14.79 10.48
CA PRO A 286 -20.55 -15.02 10.34
C PRO A 286 -21.10 -14.47 9.02
N ALA A 287 -22.10 -15.16 8.45
CA ALA A 287 -22.68 -14.81 7.16
C ALA A 287 -23.32 -13.41 7.10
N ASP A 288 -23.72 -12.87 8.25
CA ASP A 288 -24.30 -11.54 8.43
C ASP A 288 -23.27 -10.43 8.65
N SER A 289 -21.97 -10.74 8.45
CA SER A 289 -20.87 -9.76 8.57
C SER A 289 -20.90 -8.76 7.41
N TYR A 290 -20.67 -7.50 7.70
CA TYR A 290 -20.62 -6.41 6.73
C TYR A 290 -19.55 -5.37 7.07
N SER A 291 -19.09 -4.64 6.05
CA SER A 291 -18.14 -3.53 6.18
C SER A 291 -18.87 -2.19 6.27
N PHE A 292 -18.33 -1.26 7.05
CA PHE A 292 -18.80 0.13 7.13
C PHE A 292 -17.63 1.07 7.45
N GLY A 293 -17.87 2.37 7.33
CA GLY A 293 -16.88 3.39 7.70
C GLY A 293 -17.51 4.66 8.23
N PHE A 294 -16.70 5.64 8.58
CA PHE A 294 -17.20 6.96 8.99
C PHE A 294 -17.77 7.73 7.81
N THR A 295 -18.94 8.36 7.99
CA THR A 295 -19.61 9.12 6.92
C THR A 295 -18.79 10.30 6.41
N GLY A 296 -17.91 10.88 7.23
CA GLY A 296 -16.97 11.92 6.84
C GLY A 296 -15.80 11.44 6.00
N GLY A 297 -15.71 10.13 5.75
CA GLY A 297 -14.65 9.48 5.02
C GLY A 297 -13.76 8.59 5.90
N THR A 298 -13.09 7.65 5.26
CA THR A 298 -12.10 6.79 5.89
C THR A 298 -10.78 6.81 5.14
N LEU A 299 -9.72 6.62 5.92
CA LEU A 299 -8.35 6.59 5.44
C LEU A 299 -8.20 5.56 4.34
N GLY A 300 -7.62 5.95 3.21
CA GLY A 300 -7.34 5.02 2.13
C GLY A 300 -5.94 5.23 1.59
N ASN A 301 -5.32 4.16 1.13
CA ASN A 301 -4.00 4.20 0.55
C ASN A 301 -3.91 3.42 -0.77
N VAL A 302 -2.80 3.61 -1.43
CA VAL A 302 -2.33 2.77 -2.54
C VAL A 302 -1.19 1.94 -2.02
N HIS A 303 -1.18 0.64 -2.31
CA HIS A 303 0.04 -0.14 -2.06
C HIS A 303 0.92 -0.17 -3.31
N PHE A 304 2.20 -0.13 -3.04
CA PHE A 304 3.22 -0.01 -4.07
C PHE A 304 4.18 -1.20 -4.07
N VAL A 305 4.85 -1.37 -5.20
CA VAL A 305 6.07 -2.17 -5.30
C VAL A 305 7.23 -1.27 -5.70
N THR A 306 8.37 -1.45 -5.05
CA THR A 306 9.59 -0.69 -5.32
C THR A 306 10.75 -1.62 -5.66
N ILE A 307 11.75 -1.06 -6.35
CA ILE A 307 12.98 -1.74 -6.72
C ILE A 307 14.13 -1.07 -5.94
N PRO A 308 14.82 -1.79 -5.04
CA PRO A 308 16.01 -1.25 -4.39
C PRO A 308 17.12 -0.86 -5.38
N ALA A 309 17.87 0.19 -5.08
CA ALA A 309 18.94 0.67 -5.96
C ALA A 309 20.07 -0.37 -6.20
N ASN A 310 20.23 -1.33 -5.28
CA ASN A 310 21.21 -2.41 -5.38
C ASN A 310 20.62 -3.74 -5.90
N ALA A 311 19.36 -3.77 -6.38
CA ALA A 311 18.71 -4.97 -6.89
C ALA A 311 19.56 -5.64 -7.97
N ARG A 312 19.52 -6.99 -8.02
CA ARG A 312 20.27 -7.78 -9.00
C ARG A 312 19.53 -7.96 -10.32
N ALA A 313 18.19 -8.05 -10.28
CA ALA A 313 17.34 -8.41 -11.39
C ALA A 313 16.40 -7.25 -11.79
N VAL A 314 16.96 -6.06 -12.00
CA VAL A 314 16.18 -4.82 -12.26
C VAL A 314 15.25 -4.97 -13.47
N ALA A 315 15.73 -5.53 -14.59
CA ALA A 315 14.91 -5.71 -15.79
C ALA A 315 13.72 -6.63 -15.51
N ALA A 316 13.94 -7.76 -14.85
CA ALA A 316 12.88 -8.69 -14.51
C ALA A 316 11.93 -8.12 -13.43
N ALA A 317 12.42 -7.38 -12.45
CA ALA A 317 11.58 -6.69 -11.46
C ALA A 317 10.63 -5.68 -12.12
N LYS A 318 11.09 -4.91 -13.11
CA LYS A 318 10.22 -4.02 -13.91
C LYS A 318 9.16 -4.80 -14.68
N VAL A 319 9.50 -5.95 -15.27
CA VAL A 319 8.53 -6.79 -15.99
C VAL A 319 7.47 -7.35 -15.03
N VAL A 320 7.86 -7.80 -13.85
CA VAL A 320 6.93 -8.24 -12.80
C VAL A 320 6.01 -7.11 -12.36
N ALA A 321 6.56 -5.92 -12.06
CA ALA A 321 5.77 -4.75 -11.70
C ALA A 321 4.78 -4.36 -12.80
N ASN A 322 5.20 -4.40 -14.06
CA ASN A 322 4.29 -4.15 -15.18
C ASN A 322 3.19 -5.22 -15.31
N PHE A 323 3.48 -6.48 -15.02
CA PHE A 323 2.47 -7.53 -14.97
C PHE A 323 1.45 -7.30 -13.85
N LEU A 324 1.90 -6.91 -12.66
CA LEU A 324 1.02 -6.55 -11.53
C LEU A 324 0.05 -5.40 -11.88
N LEU A 325 0.45 -4.48 -12.77
CA LEU A 325 -0.41 -3.41 -13.32
C LEU A 325 -1.26 -3.86 -14.51
N SER A 326 -1.12 -5.08 -15.00
CA SER A 326 -1.91 -5.53 -16.17
C SER A 326 -3.39 -5.62 -15.80
N PRO A 327 -4.31 -5.37 -16.76
CA PRO A 327 -5.73 -5.58 -16.53
C PRO A 327 -6.07 -7.01 -16.06
N GLU A 328 -5.35 -8.01 -16.54
CA GLU A 328 -5.51 -9.41 -16.14
C GLU A 328 -5.20 -9.59 -14.64
N ALA A 329 -4.04 -9.14 -14.19
CA ALA A 329 -3.61 -9.27 -12.80
C ALA A 329 -4.50 -8.47 -11.84
N GLN A 330 -4.90 -7.26 -12.26
CA GLN A 330 -5.75 -6.39 -11.47
C GLN A 330 -7.18 -6.91 -11.33
N LEU A 331 -7.78 -7.42 -12.40
CA LEU A 331 -9.11 -8.03 -12.35
C LEU A 331 -9.13 -9.27 -11.47
N ARG A 332 -8.12 -10.15 -11.60
CA ARG A 332 -8.02 -11.33 -10.76
C ARG A 332 -7.84 -10.99 -9.29
N LYS A 333 -7.04 -9.97 -9.00
CA LYS A 333 -6.80 -9.49 -7.64
C LYS A 333 -8.07 -8.89 -7.01
N ALA A 334 -8.85 -8.13 -7.80
CA ALA A 334 -10.07 -7.49 -7.35
C ALA A 334 -11.25 -8.48 -7.15
N ASP A 335 -11.15 -9.69 -7.67
CA ASP A 335 -12.16 -10.72 -7.44
C ASP A 335 -12.20 -11.14 -5.96
N ALA A 336 -13.35 -10.96 -5.32
CA ALA A 336 -13.56 -11.31 -3.91
C ALA A 336 -13.37 -12.81 -3.62
N ALA A 337 -13.52 -13.69 -4.64
CA ALA A 337 -13.25 -15.11 -4.50
C ALA A 337 -11.74 -15.42 -4.47
N VAL A 338 -10.89 -14.49 -4.91
CA VAL A 338 -9.42 -14.63 -4.96
C VAL A 338 -8.78 -13.87 -3.80
N TRP A 339 -8.87 -12.54 -3.82
CA TRP A 339 -8.34 -11.67 -2.77
C TRP A 339 -9.30 -10.53 -2.43
N GLY A 340 -9.96 -9.93 -3.43
CA GLY A 340 -10.87 -8.79 -3.22
C GLY A 340 -10.14 -7.47 -2.96
N ASP A 341 -8.90 -7.33 -3.40
CA ASP A 341 -8.14 -6.09 -3.26
C ASP A 341 -8.49 -5.12 -4.40
N PRO A 342 -8.98 -3.91 -4.11
CA PRO A 342 -9.42 -2.97 -5.13
C PRO A 342 -8.31 -2.58 -6.10
N SER A 343 -8.69 -2.44 -7.37
CA SER A 343 -7.76 -2.09 -8.45
C SER A 343 -7.31 -0.64 -8.40
N VAL A 344 -6.08 -0.38 -8.89
CA VAL A 344 -5.55 0.95 -9.16
C VAL A 344 -5.81 1.43 -10.58
N LEU A 345 -6.51 0.65 -11.41
CA LEU A 345 -6.77 1.00 -12.79
C LEU A 345 -8.01 1.89 -12.92
N ASP A 346 -7.95 2.82 -13.88
CA ASP A 346 -9.08 3.62 -14.33
C ASP A 346 -9.95 2.78 -15.27
N PRO A 347 -11.21 2.46 -14.90
CA PRO A 347 -12.09 1.68 -15.75
C PRO A 347 -12.30 2.30 -17.15
N GLN A 348 -12.24 3.64 -17.25
CA GLN A 348 -12.48 4.33 -18.53
C GLN A 348 -11.34 4.13 -19.54
N ARG A 349 -10.16 3.75 -19.06
CA ARG A 349 -8.99 3.46 -19.91
C ARG A 349 -8.90 2.01 -20.35
N LEU A 350 -9.80 1.15 -19.84
CA LEU A 350 -9.84 -0.26 -20.17
C LEU A 350 -10.75 -0.56 -21.37
N PRO A 351 -10.46 -1.61 -22.13
CA PRO A 351 -11.39 -2.15 -23.11
C PRO A 351 -12.74 -2.54 -22.45
N ASP A 352 -13.84 -2.47 -23.19
CA ASP A 352 -15.20 -2.59 -22.68
C ASP A 352 -15.44 -3.81 -21.79
N LYS A 353 -14.96 -4.99 -22.20
CA LYS A 353 -15.11 -6.22 -21.42
C LYS A 353 -14.42 -6.14 -20.07
N GLN A 354 -13.21 -5.60 -20.03
CA GLN A 354 -12.42 -5.45 -18.79
C GLN A 354 -12.98 -4.35 -17.92
N ARG A 355 -13.48 -3.26 -18.51
CA ARG A 355 -14.18 -2.19 -17.80
C ARG A 355 -15.41 -2.71 -17.06
N GLN A 356 -16.26 -3.48 -17.74
CA GLN A 356 -17.46 -4.08 -17.11
C GLN A 356 -17.07 -5.06 -16.00
N ALA A 357 -16.06 -5.89 -16.21
CA ALA A 357 -15.58 -6.84 -15.22
C ALA A 357 -15.04 -6.11 -13.98
N LEU A 358 -14.26 -5.04 -14.18
CA LEU A 358 -13.73 -4.25 -13.05
C LEU A 358 -14.83 -3.53 -12.29
N ALA A 359 -15.81 -2.94 -12.99
CA ALA A 359 -16.94 -2.28 -12.34
C ALA A 359 -17.76 -3.23 -11.45
N ALA A 360 -17.84 -4.51 -11.81
CA ALA A 360 -18.54 -5.53 -11.01
C ALA A 360 -17.80 -5.91 -9.71
N THR A 361 -16.50 -5.59 -9.59
CA THR A 361 -15.71 -5.87 -8.38
C THR A 361 -15.70 -4.71 -7.40
N LEU A 362 -16.13 -3.52 -7.80
CA LEU A 362 -16.09 -2.34 -6.93
C LEU A 362 -17.01 -2.54 -5.72
N PRO A 363 -16.52 -2.24 -4.50
CA PRO A 363 -17.37 -2.21 -3.33
C PRO A 363 -18.46 -1.14 -3.50
N GLN A 364 -19.67 -1.47 -3.09
CA GLN A 364 -20.80 -0.51 -3.05
C GLN A 364 -20.84 0.14 -1.67
N ASP A 365 -21.33 1.38 -1.61
CA ASP A 365 -21.60 2.12 -0.38
C ASP A 365 -20.39 2.40 0.53
N LEU A 366 -19.20 2.51 -0.04
CA LEU A 366 -18.02 2.96 0.71
C LEU A 366 -18.09 4.48 0.99
N PRO A 367 -17.63 4.90 2.19
CA PRO A 367 -17.45 6.33 2.48
C PRO A 367 -16.36 6.94 1.58
N PRO A 368 -16.29 8.29 1.48
CA PRO A 368 -15.21 8.96 0.78
C PRO A 368 -13.84 8.52 1.30
N VAL A 369 -12.86 8.44 0.38
CA VAL A 369 -11.47 8.14 0.73
C VAL A 369 -10.78 9.40 1.25
N LEU A 370 -10.16 9.32 2.42
CA LEU A 370 -9.32 10.36 3.00
C LEU A 370 -7.86 10.05 2.72
N ALA A 371 -7.08 11.09 2.38
CA ALA A 371 -5.65 10.95 2.19
C ALA A 371 -4.92 10.74 3.53
N GLU A 372 -3.86 9.96 3.49
CA GLU A 372 -3.01 9.71 4.66
C GLU A 372 -2.22 10.96 5.06
N PRO A 373 -1.95 11.14 6.36
CA PRO A 373 -0.96 12.09 6.84
C PRO A 373 0.42 11.85 6.21
N HIS A 374 1.32 12.82 6.34
CA HIS A 374 2.72 12.61 5.96
C HIS A 374 3.33 11.46 6.76
N ALA A 375 4.12 10.60 6.10
CA ALA A 375 4.68 9.36 6.66
C ALA A 375 5.35 9.51 8.04
N ALA A 376 5.96 10.67 8.31
CA ALA A 376 6.58 10.93 9.61
C ALA A 376 5.59 11.04 10.78
N TRP A 377 4.27 11.10 10.54
CA TRP A 377 3.26 11.04 11.61
C TRP A 377 3.12 9.64 12.18
N VAL A 378 3.37 8.59 11.41
CA VAL A 378 3.31 7.20 11.86
C VAL A 378 4.19 7.00 13.09
N ASP A 379 5.50 7.19 12.94
CA ASP A 379 6.46 7.05 14.04
C ASP A 379 6.12 7.94 15.24
N ALA A 380 5.74 9.20 14.99
CA ALA A 380 5.43 10.15 16.05
C ALA A 380 4.20 9.74 16.87
N LEU A 381 3.16 9.23 16.19
CA LEU A 381 1.94 8.75 16.85
C LEU A 381 2.20 7.46 17.63
N GLU A 382 2.94 6.53 17.07
CA GLU A 382 3.29 5.26 17.72
C GLU A 382 4.11 5.47 18.98
N GLN A 383 5.15 6.31 18.91
CA GLN A 383 5.98 6.65 20.07
C GLN A 383 5.16 7.30 21.18
N GLU A 384 4.28 8.26 20.84
CA GLU A 384 3.45 8.93 21.83
C GLU A 384 2.38 7.99 22.40
N TRP A 385 1.80 7.10 21.58
CA TRP A 385 0.87 6.08 22.04
C TRP A 385 1.54 5.11 23.02
N LEU A 386 2.73 4.61 22.67
CA LEU A 386 3.51 3.71 23.54
C LEU A 386 3.89 4.39 24.85
N ARG A 387 4.26 5.66 24.81
CA ARG A 387 4.56 6.46 26.00
C ARG A 387 3.36 6.60 26.95
N ARG A 388 2.13 6.76 26.37
CA ARG A 388 0.90 6.96 27.16
C ARG A 388 0.30 5.66 27.66
N TYR A 389 0.29 4.64 26.83
CA TYR A 389 -0.52 3.43 27.03
C TYR A 389 0.29 2.12 26.98
N GLY A 390 1.56 2.18 26.60
CA GLY A 390 2.38 0.98 26.37
C GLY A 390 2.97 0.30 27.60
N THR A 391 2.83 0.88 28.79
CA THR A 391 3.50 0.44 30.03
C THR A 391 2.59 -0.36 30.98
N HIS A 392 1.65 -1.12 30.44
CA HIS A 392 0.78 -1.94 31.29
C HIS A 392 0.92 -3.42 31.00
#